data_c234519635d37e2d44b5ff81116da78e
#
_entry.id   c234519635d37e2d44b5ff81116da78e
#
_cell.length_a   1.000
_cell.length_b   1.000
_cell.length_c   1.000
_cell.angle_alpha   90.00
_cell.angle_beta   90.00
_cell.angle_gamma   90.00
#
_symmetry.space_group_name_H-M   'P 1'
#
loop_
_entity.id
_entity.type
_entity.pdbx_description
1 polymer ?
#
loop_
_entity_poly.entity_id
_entity_poly.type
_entity_poly.pdbx_seq_one_letter_code
_entity_poly.pdbx_strand_id
1 'polypeptide(L)'
;MLAASPLFNGNQMYAGITNADGTPLFPQKYDKEKWKRAADAIKDIFDLGVYSLYKEYNEDGTIDPFLSYMNIHFATGVNNPELIFINNNCNYAEADQNMAPHGYGDGNGAYGATQNLVDAFFTRNGLPIDKDPSYVADGYSTEDVHYEGTAWTRSNSKGEAGLVTEAGTPNMYCNREPRFYV
;
A
#
# COMPACT_ATOMS: atom_id res chain seq x y z
N MET A 1 -1.99 -12.79 5.10
CA MET A 1 -0.82 -12.91 6.01
C MET A 1 -0.61 -14.33 6.54
N LEU A 2 -1.55 -14.93 7.31
CA LEU A 2 -1.32 -16.29 7.88
C LEU A 2 -1.00 -17.34 6.85
N ALA A 3 -1.72 -17.39 5.73
CA ALA A 3 -1.47 -18.38 4.66
C ALA A 3 -0.07 -18.28 4.03
N ALA A 4 0.56 -17.10 4.08
CA ALA A 4 1.93 -16.87 3.63
C ALA A 4 2.98 -17.11 4.71
N SER A 5 2.56 -17.24 5.97
CA SER A 5 3.50 -17.42 7.08
C SER A 5 4.17 -18.78 7.04
N PRO A 6 5.49 -18.88 7.10
CA PRO A 6 6.19 -20.14 7.20
C PRO A 6 5.86 -20.91 8.49
N LEU A 7 5.41 -20.23 9.53
CA LEU A 7 4.96 -20.87 10.76
C LEU A 7 3.59 -21.53 10.63
N PHE A 8 2.76 -21.06 9.69
CA PHE A 8 1.40 -21.57 9.48
C PHE A 8 1.27 -22.47 8.25
N ASN A 9 2.04 -22.22 7.20
CA ASN A 9 1.89 -22.89 5.91
C ASN A 9 3.16 -23.61 5.41
N GLY A 10 3.83 -24.27 6.30
CA GLY A 10 4.91 -25.19 5.99
C GLY A 10 6.27 -24.52 5.79
N ASN A 11 7.21 -24.87 6.66
CA ASN A 11 8.62 -24.52 6.49
C ASN A 11 9.47 -25.55 7.21
N GLN A 12 10.32 -26.22 6.47
CA GLN A 12 11.22 -27.25 6.99
C GLN A 12 12.30 -26.71 7.94
N MET A 13 12.56 -25.39 7.92
CA MET A 13 13.48 -24.74 8.87
C MET A 13 13.06 -24.98 10.32
N TYR A 14 11.76 -25.17 10.58
CA TYR A 14 11.21 -25.39 11.92
C TYR A 14 10.89 -26.86 12.22
N ALA A 15 11.38 -27.81 11.40
CA ALA A 15 11.10 -29.23 11.54
C ALA A 15 11.59 -29.83 12.88
N GLY A 16 12.67 -29.28 13.41
CA GLY A 16 13.24 -29.72 14.68
C GLY A 16 12.53 -29.20 15.93
N ILE A 17 11.53 -28.33 15.77
CA ILE A 17 10.79 -27.78 16.93
C ILE A 17 9.57 -28.68 17.19
N THR A 18 9.67 -29.49 18.25
CA THR A 18 8.65 -30.48 18.59
C THR A 18 8.26 -30.36 20.06
N ASN A 19 7.08 -30.89 20.37
CA ASN A 19 6.69 -31.20 21.75
C ASN A 19 7.57 -32.28 22.36
N ALA A 20 7.41 -32.51 23.66
CA ALA A 20 8.13 -33.58 24.38
C ALA A 20 7.81 -35.00 23.87
N ASP A 21 6.65 -35.17 23.23
CA ASP A 21 6.21 -36.43 22.60
C ASP A 21 6.69 -36.59 21.14
N GLY A 22 7.48 -35.63 20.64
CA GLY A 22 7.98 -35.62 19.27
C GLY A 22 7.02 -35.07 18.22
N THR A 23 5.84 -34.59 18.61
CA THR A 23 4.89 -33.96 17.67
C THR A 23 5.41 -32.62 17.17
N PRO A 24 5.55 -32.40 15.84
CA PRO A 24 5.96 -31.11 15.30
C PRO A 24 5.01 -29.99 15.68
N LEU A 25 5.56 -28.86 16.16
CA LEU A 25 4.77 -27.67 16.51
C LEU A 25 4.30 -26.86 15.29
N PHE A 26 5.01 -27.01 14.18
CA PHE A 26 4.73 -26.25 12.94
C PHE A 26 4.47 -27.20 11.79
N PRO A 27 3.53 -26.85 10.87
CA PRO A 27 3.27 -27.67 9.70
C PRO A 27 4.51 -27.72 8.79
N GLN A 28 4.88 -28.91 8.37
CA GLN A 28 6.08 -29.15 7.56
C GLN A 28 5.83 -29.02 6.06
N LYS A 29 4.58 -29.17 5.63
CA LYS A 29 4.19 -29.14 4.23
C LYS A 29 3.42 -27.89 3.89
N TYR A 30 3.75 -27.31 2.73
CA TYR A 30 2.97 -26.24 2.13
C TYR A 30 1.62 -26.78 1.65
N ASP A 31 0.55 -26.03 1.97
CA ASP A 31 -0.83 -26.38 1.64
C ASP A 31 -1.51 -25.20 0.90
N LYS A 32 -1.83 -25.41 -0.37
CA LYS A 32 -2.52 -24.42 -1.21
C LYS A 32 -3.94 -24.12 -0.73
N GLU A 33 -4.60 -25.09 -0.09
CA GLU A 33 -5.97 -24.89 0.40
C GLU A 33 -6.05 -23.85 1.52
N LYS A 34 -4.96 -23.58 2.21
CA LYS A 34 -4.89 -22.47 3.17
C LYS A 34 -5.03 -21.10 2.51
N TRP A 35 -4.49 -20.95 1.30
CA TRP A 35 -4.67 -19.74 0.50
C TRP A 35 -6.10 -19.63 -0.02
N LYS A 36 -6.66 -20.74 -0.49
CA LYS A 36 -8.06 -20.76 -0.93
C LYS A 36 -9.00 -20.36 0.21
N ARG A 37 -8.84 -20.95 1.40
CA ARG A 37 -9.65 -20.57 2.59
C ARG A 37 -9.51 -19.10 2.95
N ALA A 38 -8.30 -18.51 2.83
CA ALA A 38 -8.08 -17.10 3.07
C ALA A 38 -8.81 -16.22 2.04
N ALA A 39 -8.78 -16.62 0.76
CA ALA A 39 -9.48 -15.92 -0.32
C ALA A 39 -11.01 -16.03 -0.16
N ASP A 40 -11.52 -17.22 0.14
CA ASP A 40 -12.94 -17.45 0.38
C ASP A 40 -13.45 -16.59 1.55
N ALA A 41 -12.73 -16.53 2.67
CA ALA A 41 -13.10 -15.71 3.82
C ALA A 41 -13.10 -14.21 3.52
N ILE A 42 -12.21 -13.72 2.65
CA ILE A 42 -12.24 -12.32 2.19
C ILE A 42 -13.44 -12.11 1.26
N LYS A 43 -13.72 -13.06 0.37
CA LYS A 43 -14.87 -12.98 -0.52
C LYS A 43 -16.19 -12.91 0.23
N ASP A 44 -16.33 -13.66 1.33
CA ASP A 44 -17.53 -13.61 2.19
C ASP A 44 -17.80 -12.20 2.70
N ILE A 45 -16.77 -11.39 2.98
CA ILE A 45 -16.93 -9.99 3.40
C ILE A 45 -17.52 -9.15 2.27
N PHE A 46 -17.07 -9.35 1.01
CA PHE A 46 -17.66 -8.66 -0.13
C PHE A 46 -19.10 -9.09 -0.39
N ASP A 47 -19.38 -10.37 -0.22
CA ASP A 47 -20.72 -10.94 -0.46
C ASP A 47 -21.75 -10.46 0.59
N LEU A 48 -21.32 -9.98 1.75
CA LEU A 48 -22.18 -9.33 2.73
C LEU A 48 -22.83 -8.05 2.20
N GLY A 49 -22.20 -7.36 1.24
CA GLY A 49 -22.70 -6.10 0.67
C GLY A 49 -22.79 -4.92 1.65
N VAL A 50 -22.15 -5.03 2.83
CA VAL A 50 -22.15 -4.00 3.88
C VAL A 50 -20.98 -3.04 3.69
N TYR A 51 -19.88 -3.53 3.13
CA TYR A 51 -18.64 -2.79 2.92
C TYR A 51 -18.43 -2.50 1.45
N SER A 52 -17.81 -1.38 1.15
CA SER A 52 -17.44 -1.01 -0.21
C SER A 52 -16.15 -0.20 -0.23
N LEU A 53 -15.49 -0.11 -1.39
CA LEU A 53 -14.35 0.77 -1.52
C LEU A 53 -14.80 2.23 -1.42
N TYR A 54 -14.02 3.04 -0.70
CA TYR A 54 -14.19 4.48 -0.64
C TYR A 54 -13.88 5.08 -2.02
N LYS A 55 -14.70 6.00 -2.49
CA LYS A 55 -14.56 6.60 -3.81
C LYS A 55 -14.86 8.09 -3.78
N GLU A 56 -13.96 8.86 -4.32
CA GLU A 56 -14.20 10.25 -4.74
C GLU A 56 -14.44 10.29 -6.24
N TYR A 57 -15.27 11.22 -6.68
CA TYR A 57 -15.66 11.33 -8.07
C TYR A 57 -15.31 12.72 -8.61
N ASN A 58 -14.84 12.74 -9.85
CA ASN A 58 -14.70 13.94 -10.64
C ASN A 58 -16.08 14.52 -11.03
N GLU A 59 -16.12 15.76 -11.54
CA GLU A 59 -17.35 16.41 -12.00
C GLU A 59 -18.03 15.65 -13.13
N ASP A 60 -17.29 14.90 -13.93
CA ASP A 60 -17.79 14.05 -15.02
C ASP A 60 -18.32 12.68 -14.55
N GLY A 61 -18.26 12.39 -13.26
CA GLY A 61 -18.70 11.14 -12.65
C GLY A 61 -17.68 9.99 -12.73
N THR A 62 -16.50 10.22 -13.25
CA THR A 62 -15.40 9.25 -13.18
C THR A 62 -14.76 9.22 -11.79
N ILE A 63 -14.17 8.07 -11.41
CA ILE A 63 -13.50 7.95 -10.10
C ILE A 63 -12.15 8.69 -10.16
N ASP A 64 -11.90 9.53 -9.15
CA ASP A 64 -10.57 10.10 -8.90
C ASP A 64 -9.77 9.14 -7.98
N PRO A 65 -8.78 8.42 -8.50
CA PRO A 65 -8.04 7.44 -7.71
C PRO A 65 -7.09 8.07 -6.67
N PHE A 66 -6.59 9.28 -6.92
CA PHE A 66 -5.73 9.99 -5.98
C PHE A 66 -6.52 10.50 -4.77
N LEU A 67 -7.61 11.23 -5.04
CA LEU A 67 -8.46 11.74 -3.97
C LEU A 67 -9.15 10.62 -3.20
N SER A 68 -9.57 9.55 -3.88
CA SER A 68 -10.14 8.37 -3.21
C SER A 68 -9.15 7.79 -2.20
N TYR A 69 -7.90 7.61 -2.60
CA TYR A 69 -6.89 7.05 -1.70
C TYR A 69 -6.46 8.03 -0.61
N MET A 70 -6.33 9.31 -0.91
CA MET A 70 -5.97 10.31 0.08
C MET A 70 -7.08 10.50 1.13
N ASN A 71 -8.31 10.68 0.69
CA ASN A 71 -9.42 11.08 1.56
C ASN A 71 -9.94 9.93 2.44
N ILE A 72 -9.70 8.67 2.06
CA ILE A 72 -10.05 7.54 2.92
C ILE A 72 -9.36 7.62 4.29
N HIS A 73 -8.17 8.19 4.36
CA HIS A 73 -7.43 8.35 5.62
C HIS A 73 -8.02 9.43 6.52
N PHE A 74 -8.78 10.37 5.94
CA PHE A 74 -9.49 11.42 6.68
C PHE A 74 -10.97 11.08 6.93
N ALA A 75 -11.51 10.07 6.24
CA ALA A 75 -12.88 9.63 6.43
C ALA A 75 -13.03 8.96 7.80
N THR A 76 -13.93 9.49 8.62
CA THR A 76 -14.12 9.02 9.99
C THR A 76 -15.33 8.11 10.13
N GLY A 77 -15.19 7.06 10.96
CA GLY A 77 -16.27 6.24 11.47
C GLY A 77 -17.30 5.83 10.41
N VAL A 78 -18.51 6.31 10.57
CA VAL A 78 -19.66 5.97 9.70
C VAL A 78 -19.52 6.42 8.23
N ASN A 79 -18.62 7.35 7.96
CA ASN A 79 -18.39 7.87 6.61
C ASN A 79 -17.30 7.08 5.86
N ASN A 80 -16.66 6.12 6.50
CA ASN A 80 -15.67 5.28 5.86
C ASN A 80 -16.25 3.87 5.61
N PRO A 81 -16.68 3.57 4.38
CA PRO A 81 -17.33 2.30 4.05
C PRO A 81 -16.38 1.09 4.06
N GLU A 82 -15.07 1.30 4.18
CA GLU A 82 -14.08 0.22 4.24
C GLU A 82 -13.80 -0.26 5.67
N LEU A 83 -14.25 0.47 6.69
CA LEU A 83 -13.93 0.15 8.07
C LEU A 83 -14.77 -1.00 8.61
N ILE A 84 -14.10 -2.10 8.96
CA ILE A 84 -14.69 -3.26 9.65
C ILE A 84 -14.52 -3.13 11.16
N PHE A 85 -13.32 -2.69 11.58
CA PHE A 85 -12.96 -2.57 12.99
C PHE A 85 -11.97 -1.41 13.17
N ILE A 86 -12.18 -0.58 14.16
CA ILE A 86 -11.32 0.56 14.50
C ILE A 86 -10.78 0.40 15.90
N ASN A 87 -9.49 0.58 16.08
CA ASN A 87 -8.87 0.81 17.38
C ASN A 87 -8.36 2.27 17.43
N ASN A 88 -9.05 3.12 18.17
CA ASN A 88 -8.71 4.53 18.33
C ASN A 88 -7.68 4.77 19.45
N ASN A 89 -7.19 3.72 20.09
CA ASN A 89 -6.24 3.84 21.19
C ASN A 89 -4.81 3.72 20.68
N CYS A 90 -4.32 4.77 19.98
CA CYS A 90 -2.94 4.85 19.53
C CYS A 90 -2.39 6.28 19.73
N ASN A 91 -1.08 6.37 19.92
CA ASN A 91 -0.37 7.63 20.05
C ASN A 91 0.07 8.13 18.66
N TYR A 92 -0.83 8.81 17.97
CA TYR A 92 -0.56 9.34 16.62
C TYR A 92 0.58 10.34 16.59
N ALA A 93 0.70 11.21 17.60
CA ALA A 93 1.73 12.24 17.63
C ALA A 93 3.15 11.64 17.65
N GLU A 94 3.35 10.56 18.40
CA GLU A 94 4.63 9.87 18.43
C GLU A 94 4.93 9.16 17.10
N ALA A 95 3.91 8.56 16.47
CA ALA A 95 4.08 7.93 15.16
C ALA A 95 4.45 8.97 14.09
N ASP A 96 3.76 10.10 14.04
CA ASP A 96 4.03 11.18 13.10
C ASP A 96 5.43 11.76 13.28
N GLN A 97 5.86 12.03 14.51
CA GLN A 97 7.20 12.51 14.78
C GLN A 97 8.30 11.52 14.33
N ASN A 98 8.08 10.23 14.53
CA ASN A 98 9.05 9.22 14.15
C ASN A 98 9.09 8.97 12.62
N MET A 99 7.99 9.19 11.90
CA MET A 99 7.92 9.06 10.44
C MET A 99 8.38 10.33 9.71
N ALA A 100 8.15 11.51 10.29
CA ALA A 100 8.56 12.75 9.67
C ALA A 100 10.08 12.84 9.49
N PRO A 101 10.58 13.28 8.32
CA PRO A 101 11.99 13.42 8.07
C PRO A 101 12.68 14.32 9.10
N HIS A 102 13.91 13.98 9.46
CA HIS A 102 14.72 14.82 10.35
C HIS A 102 14.95 16.20 9.71
N GLY A 103 14.62 17.25 10.44
CA GLY A 103 14.66 18.62 9.92
C GLY A 103 13.33 19.16 9.39
N TYR A 104 12.28 18.36 9.37
CA TYR A 104 10.91 18.82 9.13
C TYR A 104 10.19 18.99 10.48
N GLY A 105 10.06 20.21 10.95
CA GLY A 105 9.49 20.48 12.28
C GLY A 105 10.22 19.70 13.38
N ASP A 106 9.45 18.97 14.18
CA ASP A 106 9.97 18.12 15.26
C ASP A 106 10.22 16.67 14.80
N GLY A 107 10.39 16.42 13.50
CA GLY A 107 10.56 15.08 12.93
C GLY A 107 11.84 14.39 13.42
N ASN A 108 11.72 13.13 13.83
CA ASN A 108 12.85 12.30 14.31
C ASN A 108 13.53 11.50 13.20
N GLY A 109 12.86 11.26 12.06
CA GLY A 109 13.37 10.44 10.96
C GLY A 109 13.72 9.00 11.38
N ALA A 110 13.02 8.46 12.37
CA ALA A 110 13.33 7.14 12.94
C ALA A 110 12.83 5.99 12.06
N TYR A 111 11.80 6.22 11.26
CA TYR A 111 11.24 5.23 10.35
C TYR A 111 11.33 5.73 8.92
N GLY A 112 11.77 4.84 8.03
CA GLY A 112 11.82 5.10 6.61
C GLY A 112 11.35 3.87 5.82
N ALA A 113 10.83 4.11 4.62
CA ALA A 113 10.50 3.02 3.72
C ALA A 113 11.77 2.30 3.26
N THR A 114 11.76 0.97 3.30
CA THR A 114 12.82 0.18 2.67
C THR A 114 12.69 0.24 1.15
N GLN A 115 13.79 0.05 0.42
CA GLN A 115 13.75 -0.02 -1.05
C GLN A 115 12.80 -1.13 -1.53
N ASN A 116 12.75 -2.27 -0.83
CA ASN A 116 11.81 -3.35 -1.16
C ASN A 116 10.34 -2.91 -1.08
N LEU A 117 10.00 -2.02 -0.13
CA LEU A 117 8.65 -1.47 -0.05
C LEU A 117 8.39 -0.50 -1.22
N VAL A 118 9.35 0.36 -1.54
CA VAL A 118 9.26 1.27 -2.69
C VAL A 118 9.07 0.49 -4.00
N ASP A 119 9.82 -0.60 -4.17
CA ASP A 119 9.75 -1.45 -5.37
C ASP A 119 8.46 -2.27 -5.46
N ALA A 120 7.80 -2.53 -4.32
CA ALA A 120 6.53 -3.28 -4.29
C ALA A 120 5.33 -2.51 -4.85
N PHE A 121 5.41 -1.18 -4.95
CA PHE A 121 4.37 -0.40 -5.63
C PHE A 121 4.36 -0.69 -7.13
N PHE A 122 3.18 -0.70 -7.73
CA PHE A 122 3.01 -0.93 -9.15
C PHE A 122 3.40 0.29 -9.99
N THR A 123 3.61 0.07 -11.28
CA THR A 123 3.70 1.13 -12.27
C THR A 123 2.32 1.74 -12.55
N ARG A 124 2.28 2.84 -13.30
CA ARG A 124 1.01 3.45 -13.75
C ARG A 124 0.12 2.50 -14.58
N ASN A 125 0.72 1.46 -15.14
CA ASN A 125 0.02 0.43 -15.91
C ASN A 125 -0.57 -0.68 -15.04
N GLY A 126 -0.44 -0.59 -13.70
CA GLY A 126 -0.93 -1.60 -12.76
C GLY A 126 -0.11 -2.89 -12.76
N LEU A 127 1.13 -2.84 -13.21
CA LEU A 127 2.04 -3.99 -13.27
C LEU A 127 3.16 -3.86 -12.23
N PRO A 128 3.66 -4.98 -11.68
CA PRO A 128 4.92 -4.99 -10.95
C PRO A 128 6.05 -4.42 -11.80
N ILE A 129 7.01 -3.75 -11.18
CA ILE A 129 8.11 -3.08 -11.90
C ILE A 129 8.95 -4.03 -12.76
N ASP A 130 9.09 -5.29 -12.34
CA ASP A 130 9.80 -6.34 -13.08
C ASP A 130 8.98 -6.96 -14.24
N LYS A 131 7.71 -6.59 -14.38
CA LYS A 131 6.79 -7.05 -15.42
C LYS A 131 6.37 -5.97 -16.40
N ASP A 132 6.69 -4.71 -16.12
CA ASP A 132 6.34 -3.61 -16.99
C ASP A 132 7.52 -3.22 -17.88
N PRO A 133 7.46 -3.51 -19.20
CA PRO A 133 8.56 -3.20 -20.11
C PRO A 133 8.77 -1.69 -20.32
N SER A 134 7.80 -0.85 -19.92
CA SER A 134 7.93 0.61 -20.00
C SER A 134 8.60 1.22 -18.77
N TYR A 135 8.81 0.43 -17.72
CA TYR A 135 9.44 0.92 -16.49
C TYR A 135 10.95 1.11 -16.69
N VAL A 136 11.45 2.27 -16.30
CA VAL A 136 12.87 2.62 -16.32
C VAL A 136 13.31 2.99 -14.91
N ALA A 137 14.27 2.27 -14.36
CA ALA A 137 14.80 2.53 -13.01
C ALA A 137 15.91 3.59 -13.04
N ASP A 138 16.80 3.52 -14.03
CA ASP A 138 18.01 4.31 -14.08
C ASP A 138 17.80 5.71 -14.69
N GLY A 139 18.65 6.65 -14.24
CA GLY A 139 18.65 8.01 -14.76
C GLY A 139 17.57 8.90 -14.14
N TYR A 140 17.30 10.00 -14.85
CA TYR A 140 16.40 11.05 -14.39
C TYR A 140 15.38 11.37 -15.47
N SER A 141 14.17 11.72 -15.05
CA SER A 141 13.12 12.18 -15.95
C SER A 141 13.54 13.49 -16.66
N THR A 142 13.27 13.57 -17.94
CA THR A 142 13.47 14.80 -18.74
C THR A 142 12.22 15.66 -18.82
N GLU A 143 11.08 15.13 -18.37
CA GLU A 143 9.77 15.75 -18.47
C GLU A 143 9.01 15.63 -17.16
N ASP A 144 8.06 16.53 -16.95
CA ASP A 144 7.09 16.47 -15.87
C ASP A 144 6.12 15.30 -16.13
N VAL A 145 5.74 14.57 -15.08
CA VAL A 145 4.78 13.46 -15.19
C VAL A 145 3.44 13.88 -14.62
N HIS A 146 2.42 13.79 -15.47
CA HIS A 146 1.05 14.10 -15.11
C HIS A 146 0.14 12.87 -15.19
N TYR A 147 -0.88 12.88 -14.33
CA TYR A 147 -2.02 11.97 -14.39
C TYR A 147 -3.28 12.76 -14.69
N GLU A 148 -4.02 12.29 -15.68
CA GLU A 148 -5.32 12.85 -16.03
C GLU A 148 -6.43 12.31 -15.10
N GLY A 149 -7.56 13.01 -15.05
CA GLY A 149 -8.74 12.57 -14.29
C GLY A 149 -8.56 12.61 -12.78
N THR A 150 -7.78 13.57 -12.29
CA THR A 150 -7.66 13.86 -10.86
C THR A 150 -7.57 15.36 -10.61
N ALA A 151 -8.22 15.81 -9.54
CA ALA A 151 -8.06 17.15 -9.00
C ALA A 151 -6.95 17.23 -7.92
N TRP A 152 -6.31 16.10 -7.60
CA TRP A 152 -5.24 16.06 -6.62
C TRP A 152 -4.04 16.93 -7.06
N THR A 153 -3.47 17.65 -6.11
CA THR A 153 -2.25 18.44 -6.30
C THR A 153 -1.23 18.06 -5.24
N ARG A 154 0.01 17.85 -5.67
CA ARG A 154 1.11 17.60 -4.73
C ARG A 154 1.37 18.86 -3.88
N SER A 155 1.59 18.68 -2.58
CA SER A 155 2.06 19.76 -1.71
C SER A 155 3.38 20.32 -2.25
N ASN A 156 3.47 21.66 -2.33
CA ASN A 156 4.61 22.40 -2.90
C ASN A 156 4.80 22.26 -4.43
N SER A 157 3.83 21.66 -5.15
CA SER A 157 3.81 21.73 -6.61
C SER A 157 3.40 23.15 -7.07
N LYS A 158 3.54 23.40 -8.38
CA LYS A 158 3.07 24.63 -9.02
C LYS A 158 1.54 24.80 -8.97
N GLY A 159 0.83 24.00 -8.18
CA GLY A 159 -0.63 24.01 -8.09
C GLY A 159 -1.31 23.32 -9.28
N GLU A 160 -0.57 22.59 -10.10
CA GLU A 160 -1.09 21.87 -11.26
C GLU A 160 -1.72 20.55 -10.81
N ALA A 161 -3.00 20.35 -11.15
CA ALA A 161 -3.70 19.11 -10.88
C ALA A 161 -3.03 17.95 -11.62
N GLY A 162 -2.86 16.82 -10.93
CA GLY A 162 -2.27 15.62 -11.50
C GLY A 162 -0.75 15.64 -11.70
N LEU A 163 -0.04 16.73 -11.43
CA LEU A 163 1.42 16.76 -11.49
C LEU A 163 2.01 15.92 -10.34
N VAL A 164 2.57 14.77 -10.66
CA VAL A 164 3.11 13.80 -9.67
C VAL A 164 4.63 13.92 -9.50
N THR A 165 5.38 14.10 -10.58
CA THR A 165 6.83 14.34 -10.53
C THR A 165 7.24 15.37 -11.56
N GLU A 166 8.27 16.15 -11.24
CA GLU A 166 8.87 17.16 -12.15
C GLU A 166 10.08 16.58 -12.86
N ALA A 167 10.45 17.19 -13.98
CA ALA A 167 11.69 16.91 -14.67
C ALA A 167 12.89 16.95 -13.71
N GLY A 168 13.82 16.03 -13.85
CA GLY A 168 14.95 15.85 -12.95
C GLY A 168 14.68 14.89 -11.77
N THR A 169 13.47 14.36 -11.66
CA THR A 169 13.17 13.29 -10.69
C THR A 169 13.81 11.97 -11.14
N PRO A 170 14.45 11.18 -10.23
CA PRO A 170 14.93 9.85 -10.58
C PRO A 170 13.82 9.00 -11.19
N ASN A 171 14.11 8.35 -12.32
CA ASN A 171 13.12 7.58 -13.09
C ASN A 171 12.42 6.50 -12.27
N MET A 172 13.11 5.90 -11.30
CA MET A 172 12.53 4.88 -10.41
C MET A 172 11.31 5.36 -9.62
N TYR A 173 11.13 6.66 -9.45
CA TYR A 173 9.98 7.26 -8.76
C TYR A 173 8.93 7.81 -9.72
N CYS A 174 9.18 7.76 -11.03
CA CYS A 174 8.26 8.25 -12.05
C CYS A 174 7.31 7.13 -12.51
N ASN A 175 6.13 7.52 -12.99
CA ASN A 175 5.16 6.60 -13.59
C ASN A 175 4.76 5.43 -12.67
N ARG A 176 4.59 5.70 -11.37
CA ARG A 176 4.13 4.73 -10.38
C ARG A 176 2.61 4.89 -10.15
N GLU A 177 1.98 3.91 -9.56
CA GLU A 177 0.54 3.96 -9.23
C GLU A 177 0.18 5.15 -8.30
N PRO A 178 -1.08 5.62 -8.27
CA PRO A 178 -1.49 6.78 -7.46
C PRO A 178 -1.10 6.69 -5.98
N ARG A 179 -1.20 5.51 -5.37
CA ARG A 179 -0.82 5.29 -3.96
C ARG A 179 0.65 5.59 -3.64
N PHE A 180 1.49 5.65 -4.65
CA PHE A 180 2.90 5.97 -4.49
C PHE A 180 3.14 7.45 -4.18
N TYR A 181 2.24 8.33 -4.60
CA TYR A 181 2.41 9.78 -4.53
C TYR A 181 1.60 10.47 -3.43
N VAL A 182 0.66 9.76 -2.85
CA VAL A 182 -0.30 10.28 -1.84
C VAL A 182 0.18 10.01 -0.42
#